data_05dc4eea88672ae253a097fffacc75b9
#
_entry.id   05dc4eea88672ae253a097fffacc75b9
#
_cell.length_a   1.000
_cell.length_b   1.000
_cell.length_c   1.000
_cell.angle_alpha   90.00
_cell.angle_beta   90.00
_cell.angle_gamma   90.00
#
_symmetry.space_group_name_H-M   'P 1'
#
loop_
_entity.id
_entity.type
_entity.pdbx_description
1 polymer ?
#
loop_
_entity_poly.entity_id
_entity_poly.type
_entity_poly.pdbx_seq_one_letter_code
_entity_poly.pdbx_strand_id
1 'polypeptide(L)'
;MSLDNKTLNKPLIFATGSSIRKDIAKSFGINCDFIKSEVDEELIKLNFQGNKYHELAIQLATEKSLTISDQYKDYYVVGVDQVCCINNEILNKPGNKENAIFSLKKLSGNTHYQNCGMAICLNGKIVWQSSAVAELTMKPLSLDQIEEYVELDKPFNCSGSYKFESHGKDLFSNVKGSEYTIQGLDIDQLLDILIKEGIING
;
A
#
# COMPACT_ATOMS: atom_id res chain seq x y z
N MET A 1 18.19 9.24 -15.63
CA MET A 1 17.38 10.47 -15.72
C MET A 1 17.31 11.03 -14.31
N SER A 2 17.79 12.26 -14.07
CA SER A 2 17.51 12.94 -12.82
C SER A 2 16.01 13.22 -12.82
N LEU A 3 15.28 12.60 -11.91
CA LEU A 3 13.88 12.93 -11.69
C LEU A 3 13.87 14.36 -11.16
N ASP A 4 13.34 15.30 -11.93
CA ASP A 4 13.18 16.67 -11.49
C ASP A 4 12.32 16.68 -10.23
N ASN A 5 12.81 17.33 -9.18
CA ASN A 5 12.04 17.49 -7.95
C ASN A 5 10.72 18.18 -8.26
N LYS A 6 9.61 17.51 -7.92
CA LYS A 6 8.29 18.11 -8.05
C LYS A 6 8.18 19.29 -7.08
N THR A 7 7.81 20.44 -7.59
CA THR A 7 7.57 21.61 -6.74
C THR A 7 6.18 21.49 -6.11
N LEU A 8 6.13 21.57 -4.78
CA LEU A 8 4.87 21.65 -4.06
C LEU A 8 4.30 23.07 -4.21
N ASN A 9 3.14 23.17 -4.84
CA ASN A 9 2.39 24.44 -4.95
C ASN A 9 1.46 24.64 -3.75
N LYS A 10 1.11 23.55 -3.06
CA LYS A 10 0.24 23.53 -1.88
C LYS A 10 0.85 22.61 -0.81
N PRO A 11 0.64 22.90 0.48
CA PRO A 11 1.13 22.06 1.56
C PRO A 11 0.60 20.63 1.44
N LEU A 12 1.48 19.63 1.55
CA LEU A 12 1.16 18.22 1.36
C LEU A 12 1.75 17.37 2.48
N ILE A 13 0.95 16.44 2.99
CA ILE A 13 1.34 15.42 3.96
C ILE A 13 0.92 14.04 3.43
N PHE A 14 1.77 13.04 3.62
CA PHE A 14 1.39 11.63 3.48
C PHE A 14 1.12 11.01 4.84
N ALA A 15 -0.11 10.53 5.05
CA ALA A 15 -0.54 9.83 6.26
C ALA A 15 -0.04 8.36 6.25
N THR A 16 1.29 8.17 6.33
CA THR A 16 1.90 6.83 6.26
C THR A 16 3.15 6.70 7.12
N GLY A 17 3.27 5.54 7.80
CA GLY A 17 4.49 5.10 8.46
C GLY A 17 5.35 4.15 7.61
N SER A 18 4.88 3.74 6.42
CA SER A 18 5.56 2.77 5.56
C SER A 18 6.81 3.36 4.90
N SER A 19 7.98 2.74 5.10
CA SER A 19 9.24 3.15 4.46
C SER A 19 9.15 3.06 2.94
N ILE A 20 8.64 1.95 2.42
CA ILE A 20 8.56 1.73 0.98
C ILE A 20 7.69 2.80 0.27
N ARG A 21 6.56 3.21 0.85
CA ARG A 21 5.72 4.27 0.29
C ARG A 21 6.43 5.63 0.30
N LYS A 22 7.21 5.91 1.37
CA LYS A 22 8.04 7.11 1.45
C LYS A 22 9.12 7.12 0.37
N ASP A 23 9.77 5.97 0.16
CA ASP A 23 10.83 5.82 -0.84
C ASP A 23 10.27 5.95 -2.25
N ILE A 24 9.09 5.35 -2.54
CA ILE A 24 8.40 5.52 -3.82
C ILE A 24 8.06 7.01 -4.03
N ALA A 25 7.38 7.67 -3.10
CA ALA A 25 7.01 9.08 -3.26
C ALA A 25 8.23 9.97 -3.54
N LYS A 26 9.32 9.78 -2.78
CA LYS A 26 10.58 10.52 -2.97
C LYS A 26 11.24 10.22 -4.29
N SER A 27 11.23 8.96 -4.75
CA SER A 27 11.82 8.57 -6.05
C SER A 27 11.11 9.21 -7.23
N PHE A 28 9.84 9.61 -7.07
CA PHE A 28 9.08 10.39 -8.05
C PHE A 28 9.11 11.90 -7.80
N GLY A 29 10.02 12.37 -6.95
CA GLY A 29 10.27 13.78 -6.70
C GLY A 29 9.29 14.45 -5.74
N ILE A 30 8.41 13.68 -5.07
CA ILE A 30 7.47 14.23 -4.08
C ILE A 30 8.20 14.37 -2.74
N ASN A 31 8.60 15.60 -2.41
CA ASN A 31 9.23 15.95 -1.14
C ASN A 31 8.22 16.63 -0.22
N CYS A 32 7.65 15.90 0.72
CA CYS A 32 6.63 16.36 1.66
C CYS A 32 6.80 15.71 3.03
N ASP A 33 5.99 16.10 4.00
CA ASP A 33 5.97 15.49 5.32
C ASP A 33 5.27 14.12 5.31
N PHE A 34 5.78 13.21 6.14
CA PHE A 34 5.23 11.86 6.33
C PHE A 34 4.86 11.66 7.79
N ILE A 35 3.58 11.57 8.07
CA ILE A 35 3.04 11.43 9.43
C ILE A 35 2.27 10.11 9.51
N LYS A 36 2.60 9.28 10.51
CA LYS A 36 1.84 8.05 10.76
C LYS A 36 0.50 8.41 11.39
N SER A 37 -0.60 7.88 10.84
CA SER A 37 -1.92 7.99 11.47
C SER A 37 -2.10 6.92 12.56
N GLU A 38 -2.85 7.26 13.60
CA GLU A 38 -3.18 6.36 14.72
C GLU A 38 -4.60 5.75 14.55
N VAL A 39 -4.93 5.33 13.33
CA VAL A 39 -6.21 4.66 13.01
C VAL A 39 -6.16 3.21 13.47
N ASP A 40 -7.23 2.74 14.10
CA ASP A 40 -7.42 1.32 14.43
C ASP A 40 -7.85 0.54 13.17
N GLU A 41 -6.84 0.12 12.39
CA GLU A 41 -7.05 -0.62 11.14
C GLU A 41 -7.75 -1.98 11.38
N GLU A 42 -7.47 -2.64 12.51
CA GLU A 42 -8.06 -3.95 12.80
C GLU A 42 -9.55 -3.84 13.11
N LEU A 43 -9.97 -2.79 13.81
CA LEU A 43 -11.39 -2.52 14.05
C LEU A 43 -12.16 -2.26 12.74
N ILE A 44 -11.55 -1.50 11.80
CA ILE A 44 -12.16 -1.23 10.49
C ILE A 44 -12.30 -2.54 9.70
N LYS A 45 -11.25 -3.36 9.64
CA LYS A 45 -11.27 -4.67 8.95
C LYS A 45 -12.31 -5.62 9.55
N LEU A 46 -12.41 -5.67 10.88
CA LEU A 46 -13.36 -6.51 11.59
C LEU A 46 -14.82 -6.14 11.28
N ASN A 47 -15.09 -4.85 11.14
CA ASN A 47 -16.43 -4.33 10.86
C ASN A 47 -16.76 -4.31 9.36
N PHE A 48 -15.81 -4.58 8.48
CA PHE A 48 -16.04 -4.57 7.05
C PHE A 48 -16.94 -5.73 6.62
N GLN A 49 -18.07 -5.40 5.98
CA GLN A 49 -19.03 -6.37 5.49
C GLN A 49 -18.90 -6.50 3.97
N GLY A 50 -18.38 -7.63 3.51
CA GLY A 50 -18.29 -7.89 2.08
C GLY A 50 -16.96 -8.53 1.63
N ASN A 51 -16.79 -8.64 0.32
CA ASN A 51 -15.61 -9.26 -0.31
C ASN A 51 -14.93 -8.35 -1.36
N LYS A 52 -15.32 -7.07 -1.42
CA LYS A 52 -14.69 -6.08 -2.30
C LYS A 52 -13.55 -5.38 -1.57
N TYR A 53 -12.42 -6.07 -1.45
CA TYR A 53 -11.28 -5.62 -0.64
C TYR A 53 -10.63 -4.30 -1.13
N HIS A 54 -10.86 -3.91 -2.39
CA HIS A 54 -10.49 -2.58 -2.86
C HIS A 54 -11.31 -1.46 -2.18
N GLU A 55 -12.60 -1.71 -1.85
CA GLU A 55 -13.42 -0.76 -1.09
C GLU A 55 -12.91 -0.65 0.36
N LEU A 56 -12.51 -1.77 0.98
CA LEU A 56 -11.86 -1.75 2.30
C LEU A 56 -10.53 -0.97 2.27
N ALA A 57 -9.72 -1.15 1.23
CA ALA A 57 -8.46 -0.41 1.09
C ALA A 57 -8.70 1.11 0.97
N ILE A 58 -9.73 1.52 0.20
CA ILE A 58 -10.16 2.94 0.13
C ILE A 58 -10.60 3.43 1.50
N GLN A 59 -11.43 2.66 2.21
CA GLN A 59 -11.92 3.05 3.54
C GLN A 59 -10.76 3.28 4.52
N LEU A 60 -9.80 2.33 4.59
CA LEU A 60 -8.63 2.46 5.45
C LEU A 60 -7.77 3.67 5.07
N ALA A 61 -7.55 3.90 3.76
CA ALA A 61 -6.81 5.06 3.28
C ALA A 61 -7.52 6.38 3.65
N THR A 62 -8.83 6.40 3.55
CA THR A 62 -9.65 7.57 3.87
C THR A 62 -9.58 7.92 5.35
N GLU A 63 -9.74 6.94 6.23
CA GLU A 63 -9.67 7.16 7.68
C GLU A 63 -8.28 7.68 8.09
N LYS A 64 -7.21 7.13 7.50
CA LYS A 64 -5.85 7.64 7.71
C LYS A 64 -5.70 9.10 7.29
N SER A 65 -6.24 9.44 6.13
CA SER A 65 -6.19 10.80 5.59
C SER A 65 -7.01 11.77 6.42
N LEU A 66 -8.23 11.42 6.80
CA LEU A 66 -9.12 12.24 7.62
C LEU A 66 -8.51 12.54 8.98
N THR A 67 -8.00 11.51 9.68
CA THR A 67 -7.40 11.64 11.03
C THR A 67 -6.27 12.68 11.05
N ILE A 68 -5.44 12.72 10.02
CA ILE A 68 -4.35 13.71 9.93
C ILE A 68 -4.89 15.06 9.43
N SER A 69 -5.82 15.07 8.46
CA SER A 69 -6.40 16.29 7.90
C SER A 69 -7.20 17.12 8.93
N ASP A 70 -7.74 16.49 9.96
CA ASP A 70 -8.40 17.18 11.06
C ASP A 70 -7.42 17.97 11.94
N GLN A 71 -6.18 17.50 12.04
CA GLN A 71 -5.12 18.12 12.85
C GLN A 71 -4.33 19.18 12.06
N TYR A 72 -4.16 18.99 10.75
CA TYR A 72 -3.36 19.84 9.87
C TYR A 72 -4.25 20.57 8.88
N LYS A 73 -4.75 21.74 9.31
CA LYS A 73 -5.61 22.59 8.45
C LYS A 73 -4.79 23.18 7.29
N ASP A 74 -5.45 23.36 6.14
CA ASP A 74 -4.89 23.87 4.89
C ASP A 74 -3.83 22.97 4.23
N TYR A 75 -3.57 21.78 4.79
CA TYR A 75 -2.76 20.76 4.17
C TYR A 75 -3.62 19.76 3.38
N TYR A 76 -3.20 19.46 2.17
CA TYR A 76 -3.67 18.26 1.48
C TYR A 76 -3.04 17.02 2.14
N VAL A 77 -3.84 16.06 2.50
CA VAL A 77 -3.37 14.86 3.17
C VAL A 77 -3.66 13.64 2.31
N VAL A 78 -2.61 12.94 1.90
CA VAL A 78 -2.71 11.67 1.16
C VAL A 78 -2.70 10.52 2.14
N GLY A 79 -3.80 9.78 2.20
CA GLY A 79 -3.90 8.50 2.89
C GLY A 79 -3.72 7.35 1.91
N VAL A 80 -3.01 6.32 2.33
CA VAL A 80 -2.78 5.11 1.51
C VAL A 80 -2.85 3.88 2.38
N ASP A 81 -3.58 2.86 1.90
CA ASP A 81 -3.59 1.54 2.53
C ASP A 81 -3.52 0.41 1.51
N GLN A 82 -3.16 -0.78 1.98
CA GLN A 82 -3.08 -1.98 1.16
C GLN A 82 -3.70 -3.18 1.85
N VAL A 83 -4.58 -3.87 1.15
CA VAL A 83 -5.20 -5.11 1.60
C VAL A 83 -4.80 -6.25 0.67
N CYS A 84 -4.03 -7.21 1.21
CA CYS A 84 -3.74 -8.48 0.54
C CYS A 84 -4.86 -9.47 0.80
N CYS A 85 -5.38 -10.13 -0.23
CA CYS A 85 -6.44 -11.13 -0.04
C CYS A 85 -6.29 -12.33 -0.98
N ILE A 86 -6.71 -13.49 -0.49
CA ILE A 86 -6.81 -14.76 -1.22
C ILE A 86 -8.06 -15.50 -0.78
N ASN A 87 -8.84 -16.05 -1.70
CA ASN A 87 -10.02 -16.88 -1.40
C ASN A 87 -10.99 -16.25 -0.39
N ASN A 88 -11.25 -14.95 -0.50
CA ASN A 88 -12.05 -14.16 0.45
C ASN A 88 -11.48 -14.08 1.87
N GLU A 89 -10.19 -14.28 2.04
CA GLU A 89 -9.48 -14.11 3.30
C GLU A 89 -8.45 -12.98 3.18
N ILE A 90 -8.40 -12.09 4.19
CA ILE A 90 -7.38 -11.04 4.28
C ILE A 90 -6.10 -11.65 4.87
N LEU A 91 -4.97 -11.39 4.23
CA LEU A 91 -3.65 -11.72 4.75
C LEU A 91 -3.03 -10.47 5.38
N ASN A 92 -3.07 -10.42 6.70
CA ASN A 92 -2.45 -9.34 7.47
C ASN A 92 -0.91 -9.42 7.46
N LYS A 93 -0.26 -8.39 8.02
CA LYS A 93 1.18 -8.43 8.29
C LYS A 93 1.48 -9.57 9.27
N PRO A 94 2.42 -10.47 8.95
CA PRO A 94 2.64 -11.68 9.76
C PRO A 94 3.25 -11.38 11.13
N GLY A 95 4.03 -10.33 11.27
CA GLY A 95 4.67 -9.93 12.52
C GLY A 95 5.86 -10.79 12.95
N ASN A 96 5.89 -12.07 12.58
CA ASN A 96 6.95 -13.03 12.91
C ASN A 96 7.18 -14.06 11.80
N LYS A 97 8.22 -14.89 11.98
CA LYS A 97 8.65 -15.90 10.99
C LYS A 97 7.59 -16.98 10.75
N GLU A 98 7.00 -17.51 11.81
CA GLU A 98 6.05 -18.62 11.75
C GLU A 98 4.80 -18.21 10.94
N ASN A 99 4.27 -17.03 11.22
CA ASN A 99 3.13 -16.48 10.50
C ASN A 99 3.47 -16.14 9.06
N ALA A 100 4.71 -15.69 8.77
CA ALA A 100 5.15 -15.43 7.40
C ALA A 100 5.19 -16.73 6.59
N ILE A 101 5.77 -17.79 7.13
CA ILE A 101 5.78 -19.12 6.51
C ILE A 101 4.36 -19.62 6.30
N PHE A 102 3.47 -19.46 7.27
CA PHE A 102 2.07 -19.88 7.15
C PHE A 102 1.35 -19.13 6.02
N SER A 103 1.52 -17.83 5.91
CA SER A 103 0.93 -17.02 4.83
C SER A 103 1.48 -17.43 3.46
N LEU A 104 2.79 -17.65 3.33
CA LEU A 104 3.40 -18.05 2.07
C LEU A 104 2.97 -19.46 1.63
N LYS A 105 2.74 -20.38 2.58
CA LYS A 105 2.14 -21.70 2.28
C LYS A 105 0.74 -21.57 1.67
N LYS A 106 -0.09 -20.63 2.16
CA LYS A 106 -1.40 -20.35 1.56
C LYS A 106 -1.30 -19.79 0.16
N LEU A 107 -0.28 -18.94 -0.10
CA LEU A 107 -0.07 -18.30 -1.39
C LEU A 107 0.59 -19.23 -2.42
N SER A 108 1.37 -20.21 -1.99
CA SER A 108 2.10 -21.14 -2.86
C SER A 108 1.17 -21.85 -3.85
N GLY A 109 1.46 -21.68 -5.15
CA GLY A 109 0.68 -22.24 -6.26
C GLY A 109 -0.67 -21.56 -6.51
N ASN A 110 -1.00 -20.48 -5.81
CA ASN A 110 -2.30 -19.82 -5.87
C ASN A 110 -2.20 -18.39 -6.39
N THR A 111 -3.34 -17.87 -6.86
CA THR A 111 -3.52 -16.48 -7.25
C THR A 111 -4.12 -15.68 -6.09
N HIS A 112 -3.57 -14.51 -5.84
CA HIS A 112 -4.05 -13.57 -4.82
C HIS A 112 -4.02 -12.13 -5.34
N TYR A 113 -4.56 -11.21 -4.54
CA TYR A 113 -4.73 -9.82 -4.96
C TYR A 113 -4.13 -8.86 -3.93
N GLN A 114 -3.43 -7.84 -4.44
CA GLN A 114 -3.03 -6.66 -3.67
C GLN A 114 -3.96 -5.51 -4.05
N ASN A 115 -4.75 -5.05 -3.10
CA ASN A 115 -5.70 -3.96 -3.28
C ASN A 115 -5.10 -2.71 -2.63
N CYS A 116 -4.69 -1.75 -3.43
CA CYS A 116 -4.16 -0.46 -2.97
C CYS A 116 -5.29 0.57 -2.97
N GLY A 117 -5.61 1.13 -1.81
CA GLY A 117 -6.56 2.24 -1.65
C GLY A 117 -5.82 3.55 -1.43
N MET A 118 -6.34 4.63 -2.00
CA MET A 118 -5.80 5.98 -1.86
C MET A 118 -6.92 6.97 -1.61
N ALA A 119 -6.65 8.00 -0.80
CA ALA A 119 -7.55 9.11 -0.58
C ALA A 119 -6.76 10.41 -0.41
N ILE A 120 -7.35 11.52 -0.82
CA ILE A 120 -6.84 12.87 -0.52
C ILE A 120 -7.92 13.60 0.26
N CYS A 121 -7.55 14.15 1.41
CA CYS A 121 -8.42 14.98 2.23
C CYS A 121 -7.84 16.38 2.42
N LEU A 122 -8.72 17.35 2.62
CA LEU A 122 -8.38 18.74 2.95
C LEU A 122 -9.39 19.26 3.99
N ASN A 123 -8.91 19.79 5.11
CA ASN A 123 -9.74 20.35 6.16
C ASN A 123 -10.85 19.39 6.66
N GLY A 124 -10.51 18.09 6.81
CA GLY A 124 -11.44 17.05 7.25
C GLY A 124 -12.47 16.64 6.21
N LYS A 125 -12.29 16.99 4.92
CA LYS A 125 -13.18 16.62 3.82
C LYS A 125 -12.44 15.82 2.77
N ILE A 126 -13.10 14.81 2.25
CA ILE A 126 -12.59 14.00 1.15
C ILE A 126 -12.58 14.84 -0.13
N VAL A 127 -11.42 14.96 -0.77
CA VAL A 127 -11.23 15.62 -2.06
C VAL A 127 -11.24 14.60 -3.20
N TRP A 128 -10.61 13.45 -2.98
CA TRP A 128 -10.49 12.39 -3.97
C TRP A 128 -10.27 11.02 -3.31
N GLN A 129 -10.71 9.98 -4.00
CA GLN A 129 -10.49 8.58 -3.61
C GLN A 129 -10.31 7.73 -4.86
N SER A 130 -9.47 6.72 -4.76
CA SER A 130 -9.31 5.70 -5.82
C SER A 130 -8.74 4.41 -5.26
N SER A 131 -8.77 3.37 -6.08
CA SER A 131 -8.06 2.11 -5.81
C SER A 131 -7.44 1.54 -7.07
N ALA A 132 -6.38 0.77 -6.87
CA ALA A 132 -5.78 -0.08 -7.89
C ALA A 132 -5.64 -1.50 -7.36
N VAL A 133 -5.72 -2.48 -8.24
CA VAL A 133 -5.63 -3.90 -7.90
C VAL A 133 -4.53 -4.54 -8.74
N ALA A 134 -3.64 -5.28 -8.08
CA ALA A 134 -2.70 -6.16 -8.74
C ALA A 134 -3.06 -7.62 -8.46
N GLU A 135 -2.98 -8.47 -9.50
CA GLU A 135 -3.19 -9.92 -9.44
C GLU A 135 -1.85 -10.62 -9.55
N LEU A 136 -1.53 -11.48 -8.59
CA LEU A 136 -0.26 -12.20 -8.56
C LEU A 136 -0.50 -13.69 -8.38
N THR A 137 0.14 -14.52 -9.22
CA THR A 137 0.13 -15.98 -9.09
C THR A 137 1.50 -16.44 -8.59
N MET A 138 1.55 -17.00 -7.39
CA MET A 138 2.79 -17.54 -6.82
C MET A 138 3.13 -18.90 -7.43
N LYS A 139 4.42 -19.14 -7.67
CA LYS A 139 4.93 -20.47 -8.06
C LYS A 139 4.58 -21.49 -6.97
N PRO A 140 4.40 -22.79 -7.29
CA PRO A 140 4.44 -23.82 -6.28
C PRO A 140 5.82 -23.84 -5.60
N LEU A 141 5.84 -23.63 -4.28
CA LEU A 141 7.06 -23.55 -3.47
C LEU A 141 7.09 -24.70 -2.47
N SER A 142 8.26 -25.31 -2.29
CA SER A 142 8.52 -26.23 -1.20
C SER A 142 8.64 -25.48 0.14
N LEU A 143 8.54 -26.24 1.26
CA LEU A 143 8.76 -25.64 2.58
C LEU A 143 10.15 -25.02 2.71
N ASP A 144 11.19 -25.71 2.24
CA ASP A 144 12.57 -25.25 2.32
C ASP A 144 12.76 -23.92 1.54
N GLN A 145 12.14 -23.79 0.35
CA GLN A 145 12.17 -22.53 -0.43
C GLN A 145 11.47 -21.38 0.29
N ILE A 146 10.36 -21.66 0.96
CA ILE A 146 9.63 -20.65 1.75
C ILE A 146 10.48 -20.22 2.94
N GLU A 147 11.07 -21.15 3.67
CA GLU A 147 11.91 -20.86 4.85
C GLU A 147 13.17 -20.08 4.46
N GLU A 148 13.84 -20.47 3.37
CA GLU A 148 15.00 -19.76 2.83
C GLU A 148 14.64 -18.31 2.47
N TYR A 149 13.52 -18.11 1.76
CA TYR A 149 13.06 -16.78 1.42
C TYR A 149 12.73 -15.92 2.66
N VAL A 150 12.03 -16.49 3.65
CA VAL A 150 11.67 -15.76 4.87
C VAL A 150 12.91 -15.35 5.67
N GLU A 151 13.94 -16.19 5.71
CA GLU A 151 15.21 -15.83 6.35
C GLU A 151 15.94 -14.71 5.61
N LEU A 152 15.90 -14.74 4.28
CA LEU A 152 16.57 -13.76 3.43
C LEU A 152 15.93 -12.38 3.54
N ASP A 153 14.62 -12.28 3.33
CA ASP A 153 13.92 -11.00 3.21
C ASP A 153 13.26 -10.52 4.50
N LYS A 154 13.00 -11.40 5.47
CA LYS A 154 12.32 -11.11 6.74
C LYS A 154 11.08 -10.22 6.54
N PRO A 155 10.06 -10.68 5.80
CA PRO A 155 8.93 -9.87 5.33
C PRO A 155 7.85 -9.67 6.41
N PHE A 156 8.25 -9.44 7.66
CA PHE A 156 7.34 -9.47 8.82
C PHE A 156 6.36 -8.30 8.88
N ASN A 157 6.67 -7.21 8.18
CA ASN A 157 5.83 -6.01 8.13
C ASN A 157 5.08 -5.85 6.79
N CYS A 158 5.07 -6.89 5.94
CA CYS A 158 4.45 -6.87 4.62
C CYS A 158 3.18 -7.70 4.59
N SER A 159 2.04 -7.13 4.16
CA SER A 159 0.82 -7.89 3.90
C SER A 159 1.05 -8.88 2.76
N GLY A 160 0.69 -10.16 2.97
CA GLY A 160 1.04 -11.25 2.06
C GLY A 160 2.43 -11.85 2.29
N SER A 161 3.22 -11.32 3.26
CA SER A 161 4.50 -11.91 3.70
C SER A 161 5.57 -11.98 2.62
N TYR A 162 5.63 -10.99 1.72
CA TYR A 162 6.71 -10.85 0.75
C TYR A 162 7.06 -9.38 0.49
N LYS A 163 8.31 -9.12 0.08
CA LYS A 163 8.83 -7.84 -0.37
C LYS A 163 9.03 -7.90 -1.88
N PHE A 164 8.11 -7.30 -2.63
CA PHE A 164 8.16 -7.35 -4.10
C PHE A 164 9.36 -6.58 -4.66
N GLU A 165 9.79 -5.55 -3.97
CA GLU A 165 10.96 -4.73 -4.27
C GLU A 165 12.31 -5.43 -4.04
N SER A 166 12.30 -6.62 -3.45
CA SER A 166 13.48 -7.44 -3.16
C SER A 166 13.38 -8.80 -3.87
N HIS A 167 13.72 -9.89 -3.17
CA HIS A 167 13.66 -11.25 -3.72
C HIS A 167 12.22 -11.77 -3.85
N GLY A 168 11.25 -11.10 -3.24
CA GLY A 168 9.84 -11.50 -3.29
C GLY A 168 9.27 -11.58 -4.70
N LYS A 169 9.75 -10.76 -5.66
CA LYS A 169 9.32 -10.83 -7.06
C LYS A 169 9.60 -12.18 -7.73
N ASP A 170 10.67 -12.87 -7.30
CA ASP A 170 11.07 -14.14 -7.87
C ASP A 170 10.16 -15.32 -7.48
N LEU A 171 9.29 -15.10 -6.49
CA LEU A 171 8.31 -16.09 -6.04
C LEU A 171 7.12 -16.25 -7.02
N PHE A 172 6.93 -15.33 -7.96
CA PHE A 172 5.75 -15.30 -8.82
C PHE A 172 5.99 -15.88 -10.21
N SER A 173 4.97 -16.59 -10.71
CA SER A 173 4.92 -17.08 -12.09
C SER A 173 4.18 -16.13 -13.02
N ASN A 174 3.26 -15.33 -12.47
CA ASN A 174 2.50 -14.33 -13.22
C ASN A 174 2.19 -13.12 -12.33
N VAL A 175 2.28 -11.93 -12.92
CA VAL A 175 1.95 -10.66 -12.27
C VAL A 175 1.19 -9.78 -13.26
N LYS A 176 0.02 -9.27 -12.84
CA LYS A 176 -0.77 -8.28 -13.59
C LYS A 176 -0.98 -7.06 -12.69
N GLY A 177 -0.67 -5.90 -13.19
CA GLY A 177 -0.73 -4.62 -12.48
C GLY A 177 0.63 -3.98 -12.26
N SER A 178 0.65 -2.78 -11.71
CA SER A 178 1.88 -2.02 -11.44
C SER A 178 2.64 -2.60 -10.24
N GLU A 179 3.97 -2.63 -10.33
CA GLU A 179 4.83 -2.98 -9.19
C GLU A 179 4.63 -2.04 -8.01
N TYR A 180 4.33 -0.77 -8.27
CA TYR A 180 4.05 0.21 -7.22
C TYR A 180 2.72 -0.06 -6.52
N THR A 181 1.69 -0.51 -7.25
CA THR A 181 0.44 -1.00 -6.66
C THR A 181 0.70 -2.18 -5.72
N ILE A 182 1.57 -3.12 -6.12
CA ILE A 182 1.97 -4.27 -5.30
C ILE A 182 2.71 -3.82 -4.03
N GLN A 183 3.53 -2.78 -4.13
CA GLN A 183 4.26 -2.18 -3.00
C GLN A 183 3.37 -1.25 -2.15
N GLY A 184 2.13 -1.04 -2.55
CA GLY A 184 1.10 -0.36 -1.78
C GLY A 184 0.98 1.15 -2.01
N LEU A 185 1.39 1.64 -3.18
CA LEU A 185 1.15 3.01 -3.63
C LEU A 185 1.02 3.03 -5.16
N ASP A 186 -0.18 3.27 -5.68
CA ASP A 186 -0.34 3.54 -7.12
C ASP A 186 0.11 4.98 -7.40
N ILE A 187 1.42 5.10 -7.66
CA ILE A 187 2.06 6.41 -7.81
C ILE A 187 1.59 7.12 -9.07
N ASP A 188 1.27 6.40 -10.15
CA ASP A 188 0.87 7.00 -11.41
C ASP A 188 -0.48 7.72 -11.26
N GLN A 189 -1.50 7.03 -10.73
CA GLN A 189 -2.79 7.67 -10.43
C GLN A 189 -2.65 8.83 -9.43
N LEU A 190 -1.77 8.68 -8.44
CA LEU A 190 -1.56 9.72 -7.44
C LEU A 190 -0.92 10.96 -8.06
N LEU A 191 0.09 10.83 -8.91
CA LEU A 191 0.71 11.95 -9.61
C LEU A 191 -0.30 12.68 -10.48
N ASP A 192 -1.11 11.94 -11.25
CA ASP A 192 -2.12 12.53 -12.12
C ASP A 192 -3.09 13.42 -11.35
N ILE A 193 -3.59 12.94 -10.19
CA ILE A 193 -4.52 13.75 -9.39
C ILE A 193 -3.84 14.92 -8.68
N LEU A 194 -2.61 14.75 -8.18
CA LEU A 194 -1.87 15.82 -7.54
C LEU A 194 -1.56 16.97 -8.52
N ILE A 195 -1.25 16.64 -9.77
CA ILE A 195 -1.04 17.63 -10.85
C ILE A 195 -2.36 18.28 -11.21
N LYS A 196 -3.43 17.50 -11.45
CA LYS A 196 -4.75 18.01 -11.82
C LYS A 196 -5.31 18.99 -10.80
N GLU A 197 -5.14 18.70 -9.51
CA GLU A 197 -5.57 19.57 -8.41
C GLU A 197 -4.60 20.74 -8.16
N GLY A 198 -3.51 20.81 -8.94
CA GLY A 198 -2.48 21.86 -8.80
C GLY A 198 -1.76 21.82 -7.45
N ILE A 199 -1.65 20.62 -6.84
CA ILE A 199 -0.93 20.42 -5.57
C ILE A 199 0.57 20.37 -5.84
N ILE A 200 0.97 19.74 -6.93
CA ILE A 200 2.35 19.72 -7.45
C ILE A 200 2.38 20.25 -8.88
N ASN A 201 3.56 20.68 -9.34
CA ASN A 201 3.77 20.97 -10.76
C ASN A 201 3.81 19.69 -11.59
N GLY A 202 3.44 19.78 -12.86
CA GLY A 202 3.55 18.69 -13.84
C GLY A 202 4.97 18.53 -14.37
#